data_349d29cb9b5f75fbd9240ea011870ab4
#
_entry.id   349d29cb9b5f75fbd9240ea011870ab4
#
_cell.length_a   1.000
_cell.length_b   1.000
_cell.length_c   1.000
_cell.angle_alpha   90.00
_cell.angle_beta   90.00
_cell.angle_gamma   90.00
#
_symmetry.space_group_name_H-M   'P 1'
#
loop_
_entity.id
_entity.type
_entity.pdbx_description
1 polymer ?
#
loop_
_entity_poly.entity_id
_entity_poly.type
_entity_poly.pdbx_seq_one_letter_code
_entity_poly.pdbx_strand_id
1 'polypeptide(L)'
;MRYVFSLFVTLLLACGSLLANGPLLQKLQQIKEISGIRELKVQPYTEYYEFWYEQPIDHNNPSKGTFKQRVLLGHRDFNAPMVAILEGYGIYSPAESELSKLFKTNQLTIEHRFFNNSKPEGETPWRDLTLKQAATDQHEIIQALRQKIYPNTKWISTGISKGGQTTVYHRYFYPEDVEISVPYVAPINLEKIDPRLEKFLSKLGGTPENRKLLEGGGKDIKWQIFDFQKRCLENMDKLMPLMQELTQAKGYSFNKVGGTERAFKLTILEFPFAFWQWGNNINDMPQPEEDDYDEIFNYLVKVSSPDFFDDRSIQNLQ
;
A
#
# COMPACT_ATOMS: atom_id res chain seq x y z
N MET A 1 -75.44 -37.65 -16.43
CA MET A 1 -74.07 -37.66 -16.06
C MET A 1 -73.43 -36.31 -16.41
N ARG A 2 -73.25 -35.43 -15.43
CA ARG A 2 -72.64 -34.12 -15.59
C ARG A 2 -71.24 -34.17 -14.97
N TYR A 3 -70.19 -34.03 -15.76
CA TYR A 3 -68.83 -33.87 -15.30
C TYR A 3 -68.56 -32.40 -14.96
N VAL A 4 -68.29 -32.11 -13.71
CA VAL A 4 -67.85 -30.80 -13.25
C VAL A 4 -66.29 -30.83 -13.32
N PHE A 5 -65.74 -30.01 -14.23
CA PHE A 5 -64.29 -29.75 -14.29
C PHE A 5 -63.92 -28.67 -13.26
N SER A 6 -63.24 -29.09 -12.21
CA SER A 6 -62.69 -28.15 -11.20
C SER A 6 -61.31 -27.67 -11.69
N LEU A 7 -61.20 -26.38 -12.03
CA LEU A 7 -59.95 -25.75 -12.43
C LEU A 7 -59.22 -25.27 -11.18
N PHE A 8 -58.19 -26.02 -10.76
CA PHE A 8 -57.26 -25.53 -9.73
C PHE A 8 -56.28 -24.55 -10.36
N VAL A 9 -56.47 -23.27 -10.10
CA VAL A 9 -55.48 -22.23 -10.42
C VAL A 9 -54.45 -22.22 -9.28
N THR A 10 -53.25 -22.79 -9.52
CA THR A 10 -52.11 -22.72 -8.62
C THR A 10 -51.43 -21.39 -8.84
N LEU A 11 -51.68 -20.47 -7.91
CA LEU A 11 -50.98 -19.18 -7.86
C LEU A 11 -49.59 -19.44 -7.28
N LEU A 12 -48.59 -19.57 -8.15
CA LEU A 12 -47.16 -19.59 -7.77
C LEU A 12 -46.80 -18.15 -7.34
N LEU A 13 -46.84 -17.91 -6.04
CA LEU A 13 -46.18 -16.76 -5.41
C LEU A 13 -44.66 -17.00 -5.54
N ALA A 14 -44.07 -16.43 -6.58
CA ALA A 14 -42.64 -16.21 -6.66
C ALA A 14 -42.26 -15.21 -5.55
N CYS A 15 -41.97 -15.73 -4.38
CA CYS A 15 -41.32 -14.96 -3.31
C CYS A 15 -39.87 -14.74 -3.74
N GLY A 16 -39.66 -13.78 -4.63
CA GLY A 16 -38.34 -13.20 -4.84
C GLY A 16 -37.96 -12.57 -3.51
N SER A 17 -37.02 -13.17 -2.81
CA SER A 17 -36.34 -12.53 -1.68
C SER A 17 -35.71 -11.24 -2.23
N LEU A 18 -36.45 -10.12 -2.10
CA LEU A 18 -35.84 -8.81 -2.08
C LEU A 18 -34.86 -8.85 -0.91
N LEU A 19 -33.59 -9.14 -1.19
CA LEU A 19 -32.52 -8.76 -0.31
C LEU A 19 -32.68 -7.26 -0.11
N ALA A 20 -33.20 -6.87 1.04
CA ALA A 20 -33.34 -5.47 1.40
C ALA A 20 -31.91 -4.90 1.35
N ASN A 21 -31.66 -4.07 0.36
CA ASN A 21 -30.39 -3.35 0.24
C ASN A 21 -30.13 -2.65 1.58
N GLY A 22 -28.96 -2.88 2.17
CA GLY A 22 -28.59 -2.23 3.42
C GLY A 22 -28.69 -0.70 3.30
N PRO A 23 -28.93 0.02 4.41
CA PRO A 23 -29.12 1.46 4.36
C PRO A 23 -27.90 2.20 3.81
N LEU A 24 -26.69 1.67 3.99
CA LEU A 24 -25.49 2.23 3.42
C LEU A 24 -25.48 2.09 1.88
N LEU A 25 -25.84 0.93 1.35
CA LEU A 25 -25.90 0.71 -0.10
C LEU A 25 -26.85 1.71 -0.78
N GLN A 26 -28.04 1.94 -0.20
CA GLN A 26 -28.98 2.90 -0.72
C GLN A 26 -28.41 4.32 -0.78
N LYS A 27 -27.64 4.73 0.24
CA LYS A 27 -26.99 6.05 0.28
C LYS A 27 -25.85 6.15 -0.74
N LEU A 28 -25.02 5.09 -0.90
CA LEU A 28 -23.95 5.05 -1.89
C LEU A 28 -24.50 5.19 -3.32
N GLN A 29 -25.61 4.53 -3.62
CA GLN A 29 -26.29 4.60 -4.92
C GLN A 29 -26.83 5.99 -5.29
N GLN A 30 -26.98 6.90 -4.31
CA GLN A 30 -27.44 8.28 -4.54
C GLN A 30 -26.29 9.24 -4.90
N ILE A 31 -25.03 8.79 -4.82
CA ILE A 31 -23.87 9.59 -5.22
C ILE A 31 -23.58 9.26 -6.69
N LYS A 32 -23.78 10.23 -7.57
CA LYS A 32 -23.74 10.03 -9.03
C LYS A 32 -22.35 9.62 -9.55
N GLU A 33 -21.28 10.01 -8.85
CA GLU A 33 -19.90 9.70 -9.17
C GLU A 33 -19.54 8.24 -8.83
N ILE A 34 -20.38 7.54 -8.03
CA ILE A 34 -20.14 6.16 -7.59
C ILE A 34 -20.74 5.16 -8.59
N SER A 35 -19.97 4.15 -8.93
CA SER A 35 -20.38 3.04 -9.80
C SER A 35 -19.75 1.72 -9.36
N GLY A 36 -20.25 0.59 -9.90
CA GLY A 36 -19.64 -0.73 -9.69
C GLY A 36 -19.58 -1.16 -8.23
N ILE A 37 -20.59 -0.83 -7.43
CA ILE A 37 -20.63 -1.15 -6.00
C ILE A 37 -20.70 -2.67 -5.83
N ARG A 38 -19.78 -3.22 -5.05
CA ARG A 38 -19.69 -4.65 -4.72
C ARG A 38 -19.53 -4.82 -3.22
N GLU A 39 -20.40 -5.66 -2.63
CA GLU A 39 -20.28 -6.03 -1.22
C GLU A 39 -19.11 -7.00 -1.01
N LEU A 40 -18.33 -6.77 0.02
CA LEU A 40 -17.29 -7.66 0.51
C LEU A 40 -17.61 -8.09 1.95
N LYS A 41 -17.13 -9.25 2.35
CA LYS A 41 -17.28 -9.74 3.74
C LYS A 41 -15.97 -9.53 4.49
N VAL A 42 -15.89 -8.43 5.23
CA VAL A 42 -14.69 -8.04 5.99
C VAL A 42 -15.07 -7.79 7.44
N GLN A 43 -14.58 -8.63 8.33
CA GLN A 43 -14.77 -8.42 9.77
C GLN A 43 -13.87 -7.27 10.26
N PRO A 44 -14.31 -6.46 11.20
CA PRO A 44 -15.56 -6.57 11.99
C PRO A 44 -16.68 -5.61 11.51
N TYR A 45 -16.68 -5.22 10.24
CA TYR A 45 -17.67 -4.28 9.70
C TYR A 45 -19.03 -4.94 9.49
N THR A 46 -20.09 -4.19 9.71
CA THR A 46 -21.48 -4.64 9.48
C THR A 46 -21.80 -4.69 7.99
N GLU A 47 -21.30 -3.71 7.25
CA GLU A 47 -21.33 -3.62 5.81
C GLU A 47 -19.95 -3.24 5.30
N TYR A 48 -19.50 -3.82 4.18
CA TYR A 48 -18.23 -3.47 3.58
C TYR A 48 -18.39 -3.46 2.06
N TYR A 49 -18.07 -2.32 1.43
CA TYR A 49 -18.23 -2.14 0.00
C TYR A 49 -16.94 -1.74 -0.67
N GLU A 50 -16.72 -2.27 -1.86
CA GLU A 50 -15.81 -1.77 -2.87
C GLU A 50 -16.64 -1.04 -3.91
N PHE A 51 -16.17 0.11 -4.37
CA PHE A 51 -16.78 0.86 -5.46
C PHE A 51 -15.77 1.71 -6.21
N TRP A 52 -16.22 2.24 -7.34
CA TRP A 52 -15.43 3.14 -8.17
C TRP A 52 -16.02 4.54 -8.07
N TYR A 53 -15.14 5.52 -7.87
CA TYR A 53 -15.49 6.93 -7.86
C TYR A 53 -14.93 7.58 -9.12
N GLU A 54 -15.76 8.28 -9.92
CA GLU A 54 -15.33 8.97 -11.12
C GLU A 54 -14.62 10.27 -10.77
N GLN A 55 -13.38 10.42 -11.26
CA GLN A 55 -12.52 11.57 -11.05
C GLN A 55 -12.07 12.20 -12.36
N PRO A 56 -11.93 13.52 -12.46
CA PRO A 56 -11.27 14.14 -13.58
C PRO A 56 -9.78 13.74 -13.63
N ILE A 57 -9.25 13.52 -14.83
CA ILE A 57 -7.79 13.37 -15.03
C ILE A 57 -7.07 14.62 -14.52
N ASP A 58 -7.62 15.80 -14.80
CA ASP A 58 -7.12 17.08 -14.34
C ASP A 58 -8.27 17.92 -13.77
N HIS A 59 -8.27 18.15 -12.45
CA HIS A 59 -9.29 18.96 -11.78
C HIS A 59 -9.33 20.43 -12.25
N ASN A 60 -8.23 20.93 -12.83
CA ASN A 60 -8.20 22.29 -13.41
C ASN A 60 -8.70 22.32 -14.85
N ASN A 61 -8.77 21.16 -15.53
CA ASN A 61 -9.25 21.03 -16.88
C ASN A 61 -10.02 19.71 -17.08
N PRO A 62 -11.27 19.61 -16.62
CA PRO A 62 -12.08 18.38 -16.73
C PRO A 62 -12.31 17.89 -18.16
N SER A 63 -12.07 18.74 -19.19
CA SER A 63 -12.22 18.33 -20.59
C SER A 63 -11.16 17.30 -21.04
N LYS A 64 -10.11 17.05 -20.25
CA LYS A 64 -9.13 15.99 -20.49
C LYS A 64 -9.71 14.57 -20.29
N GLY A 65 -10.93 14.45 -19.80
CA GLY A 65 -11.57 13.17 -19.52
C GLY A 65 -11.51 12.78 -18.05
N THR A 66 -11.98 11.57 -17.76
CA THR A 66 -12.11 11.03 -16.40
C THR A 66 -11.42 9.69 -16.27
N PHE A 67 -11.23 9.25 -15.02
CA PHE A 67 -10.86 7.88 -14.68
C PHE A 67 -11.68 7.42 -13.49
N LYS A 68 -11.70 6.12 -13.25
CA LYS A 68 -12.38 5.54 -12.10
C LYS A 68 -11.37 5.21 -11.02
N GLN A 69 -11.56 5.77 -9.84
CA GLN A 69 -10.71 5.55 -8.69
C GLN A 69 -11.34 4.52 -7.76
N ARG A 70 -10.58 3.51 -7.37
CA ARG A 70 -11.02 2.43 -6.49
C ARG A 70 -11.08 2.89 -5.05
N VAL A 71 -12.19 2.57 -4.38
CA VAL A 71 -12.46 2.95 -2.99
C VAL A 71 -13.04 1.75 -2.25
N LEU A 72 -12.59 1.58 -1.00
CA LEU A 72 -13.18 0.63 -0.07
C LEU A 72 -13.80 1.37 1.11
N LEU A 73 -14.99 0.95 1.54
CA LEU A 73 -15.70 1.52 2.67
C LEU A 73 -16.19 0.43 3.62
N GLY A 74 -15.62 0.39 4.81
CA GLY A 74 -16.05 -0.44 5.91
C GLY A 74 -16.94 0.36 6.86
N HIS A 75 -18.18 -0.11 7.08
CA HIS A 75 -19.19 0.53 7.89
C HIS A 75 -19.46 -0.25 9.18
N ARG A 76 -19.52 0.47 10.29
CA ARG A 76 -19.97 -0.03 11.61
C ARG A 76 -21.26 0.64 12.05
N ASP A 77 -21.28 1.97 11.98
CA ASP A 77 -22.41 2.79 12.42
C ASP A 77 -22.32 4.19 11.79
N PHE A 78 -23.48 4.81 11.47
CA PHE A 78 -23.53 6.15 10.86
C PHE A 78 -23.04 7.28 11.77
N ASN A 79 -22.98 7.06 13.08
CA ASN A 79 -22.49 8.04 14.07
C ASN A 79 -21.06 7.74 14.52
N ALA A 80 -20.49 6.57 14.16
CA ALA A 80 -19.11 6.26 14.48
C ALA A 80 -18.14 7.17 13.70
N PRO A 81 -16.99 7.54 14.28
CA PRO A 81 -15.98 8.29 13.55
C PRO A 81 -15.52 7.57 12.29
N MET A 82 -14.86 8.28 11.38
CA MET A 82 -14.31 7.76 10.14
C MET A 82 -12.78 7.83 10.16
N VAL A 83 -12.11 6.74 9.85
CA VAL A 83 -10.68 6.72 9.49
C VAL A 83 -10.58 6.64 7.97
N ALA A 84 -10.00 7.66 7.36
CA ALA A 84 -9.70 7.71 5.93
C ALA A 84 -8.22 7.33 5.70
N ILE A 85 -7.98 6.18 5.10
CA ILE A 85 -6.66 5.71 4.69
C ILE A 85 -6.39 6.25 3.29
N LEU A 86 -5.39 7.12 3.19
CA LEU A 86 -4.96 7.77 1.95
C LEU A 86 -3.76 7.00 1.40
N GLU A 87 -4.04 6.05 0.51
CA GLU A 87 -2.97 5.20 -0.03
C GLU A 87 -1.97 6.00 -0.86
N GLY A 88 -0.72 5.57 -0.83
CA GLY A 88 0.32 6.14 -1.70
C GLY A 88 0.45 5.38 -3.03
N TYR A 89 -0.14 4.19 -3.08
CA TYR A 89 -0.09 3.24 -4.19
C TYR A 89 -1.45 2.58 -4.39
N GLY A 90 -1.47 1.30 -4.74
CA GLY A 90 -2.68 0.49 -4.83
C GLY A 90 -3.16 -0.01 -3.46
N ILE A 91 -4.43 -0.41 -3.41
CA ILE A 91 -4.99 -1.11 -2.25
C ILE A 91 -4.73 -2.61 -2.41
N TYR A 92 -3.93 -3.19 -1.50
CA TYR A 92 -3.54 -4.60 -1.55
C TYR A 92 -4.48 -5.51 -0.76
N SER A 93 -5.09 -5.01 0.31
CA SER A 93 -5.95 -5.81 1.17
C SER A 93 -7.07 -4.97 1.80
N PRO A 94 -8.30 -5.50 1.92
CA PRO A 94 -9.40 -4.85 2.62
C PRO A 94 -9.32 -5.04 4.15
N ALA A 95 -8.13 -4.93 4.73
CA ALA A 95 -7.93 -5.16 6.16
C ALA A 95 -8.34 -3.96 7.02
N GLU A 96 -8.75 -4.24 8.26
CA GLU A 96 -8.97 -3.21 9.27
C GLU A 96 -7.64 -2.57 9.70
N SER A 97 -7.55 -1.25 9.66
CA SER A 97 -6.38 -0.50 10.11
C SER A 97 -6.26 -0.46 11.64
N GLU A 98 -5.03 -0.19 12.12
CA GLU A 98 -4.76 -0.02 13.55
C GLU A 98 -5.66 1.02 14.20
N LEU A 99 -5.77 2.21 13.59
CA LEU A 99 -6.62 3.30 14.12
C LEU A 99 -8.10 2.93 14.10
N SER A 100 -8.57 2.24 13.05
CA SER A 100 -9.95 1.78 12.98
C SER A 100 -10.27 0.77 14.08
N LYS A 101 -9.35 -0.15 14.35
CA LYS A 101 -9.45 -1.13 15.43
C LYS A 101 -9.43 -0.46 16.80
N LEU A 102 -8.50 0.47 17.02
CA LEU A 102 -8.31 1.18 18.29
C LEU A 102 -9.53 2.01 18.67
N PHE A 103 -10.08 2.74 17.71
CA PHE A 103 -11.21 3.67 17.94
C PHE A 103 -12.57 3.13 17.52
N LYS A 104 -12.64 1.89 17.04
CA LYS A 104 -13.87 1.22 16.55
C LYS A 104 -14.61 2.07 15.51
N THR A 105 -13.90 2.62 14.55
CA THR A 105 -14.41 3.56 13.55
C THR A 105 -14.95 2.85 12.30
N ASN A 106 -15.70 3.59 11.49
CA ASN A 106 -15.82 3.30 10.06
C ASN A 106 -14.43 3.47 9.41
N GLN A 107 -14.24 2.87 8.24
CA GLN A 107 -12.97 2.97 7.51
C GLN A 107 -13.22 3.23 6.03
N LEU A 108 -12.62 4.27 5.51
CA LEU A 108 -12.54 4.58 4.09
C LEU A 108 -11.10 4.34 3.63
N THR A 109 -10.91 3.59 2.54
CA THR A 109 -9.58 3.41 1.94
C THR A 109 -9.64 3.88 0.50
N ILE A 110 -8.80 4.83 0.13
CA ILE A 110 -8.76 5.45 -1.20
C ILE A 110 -7.47 5.04 -1.90
N GLU A 111 -7.60 4.32 -3.01
CA GLU A 111 -6.46 3.98 -3.87
C GLU A 111 -5.87 5.26 -4.48
N HIS A 112 -4.55 5.34 -4.61
CA HIS A 112 -3.92 6.51 -5.22
C HIS A 112 -4.22 6.58 -6.72
N ARG A 113 -4.42 7.80 -7.27
CA ARG A 113 -4.60 7.99 -8.71
C ARG A 113 -3.45 7.37 -9.50
N PHE A 114 -3.80 6.74 -10.61
CA PHE A 114 -2.91 6.11 -11.59
C PHE A 114 -2.14 4.88 -11.08
N PHE A 115 -2.59 4.27 -9.98
CA PHE A 115 -2.10 2.98 -9.52
C PHE A 115 -3.12 1.87 -9.74
N ASN A 116 -2.65 0.65 -9.94
CA ASN A 116 -3.45 -0.53 -10.25
C ASN A 116 -4.54 -0.24 -11.30
N ASN A 117 -5.81 -0.39 -10.91
CA ASN A 117 -6.96 -0.15 -11.79
C ASN A 117 -7.49 1.29 -11.71
N SER A 118 -6.94 2.14 -10.83
CA SER A 118 -7.30 3.56 -10.71
C SER A 118 -6.60 4.42 -11.79
N LYS A 119 -6.71 3.98 -13.05
CA LYS A 119 -6.09 4.60 -14.23
C LYS A 119 -7.14 4.91 -15.29
N PRO A 120 -6.95 5.95 -16.12
CA PRO A 120 -7.75 6.15 -17.30
C PRO A 120 -7.51 5.03 -18.31
N GLU A 121 -8.45 4.84 -19.24
CA GLU A 121 -8.25 3.95 -20.37
C GLU A 121 -7.13 4.48 -21.29
N GLY A 122 -6.29 3.56 -21.81
CA GLY A 122 -5.18 3.91 -22.70
C GLY A 122 -3.92 4.33 -21.97
N GLU A 123 -3.22 5.33 -22.49
CA GLU A 123 -1.96 5.81 -21.93
C GLU A 123 -2.20 6.64 -20.65
N THR A 124 -1.47 6.30 -19.58
CA THR A 124 -1.59 7.02 -18.32
C THR A 124 -0.96 8.41 -18.41
N PRO A 125 -1.70 9.48 -18.12
CA PRO A 125 -1.20 10.86 -18.20
C PRO A 125 -0.34 11.24 -16.99
N TRP A 126 0.86 10.71 -16.91
CA TRP A 126 1.77 10.87 -15.77
C TRP A 126 2.06 12.33 -15.37
N ARG A 127 1.89 13.29 -16.29
CA ARG A 127 2.03 14.73 -15.99
C ARG A 127 0.97 15.23 -15.02
N ASP A 128 -0.18 14.58 -14.97
CA ASP A 128 -1.29 14.90 -14.08
C ASP A 128 -1.20 14.15 -12.74
N LEU A 129 -0.16 13.31 -12.53
CA LEU A 129 0.18 12.71 -11.25
C LEU A 129 0.93 13.72 -10.38
N THR A 130 0.21 14.69 -9.84
CA THR A 130 0.76 15.71 -8.95
C THR A 130 0.18 15.61 -7.55
N LEU A 131 0.90 16.14 -6.54
CA LEU A 131 0.44 16.15 -5.15
C LEU A 131 -0.93 16.81 -4.99
N LYS A 132 -1.13 17.94 -5.70
CA LYS A 132 -2.41 18.69 -5.64
C LYS A 132 -3.54 17.89 -6.26
N GLN A 133 -3.34 17.26 -7.41
CA GLN A 133 -4.36 16.46 -8.07
C GLN A 133 -4.77 15.26 -7.19
N ALA A 134 -3.80 14.54 -6.61
CA ALA A 134 -4.07 13.43 -5.72
C ALA A 134 -4.80 13.86 -4.43
N ALA A 135 -4.42 14.98 -3.84
CA ALA A 135 -5.12 15.53 -2.68
C ALA A 135 -6.54 15.99 -3.02
N THR A 136 -6.76 16.49 -4.25
CA THR A 136 -8.10 16.89 -4.70
C THR A 136 -9.00 15.68 -4.91
N ASP A 137 -8.49 14.56 -5.46
CA ASP A 137 -9.27 13.31 -5.54
C ASP A 137 -9.77 12.86 -4.17
N GLN A 138 -8.86 12.87 -3.18
CA GLN A 138 -9.18 12.47 -1.81
C GLN A 138 -10.23 13.42 -1.19
N HIS A 139 -10.08 14.72 -1.41
CA HIS A 139 -11.04 15.75 -0.99
C HIS A 139 -12.44 15.47 -1.55
N GLU A 140 -12.58 15.27 -2.84
CA GLU A 140 -13.87 15.04 -3.50
C GLU A 140 -14.59 13.81 -2.93
N ILE A 141 -13.87 12.70 -2.74
CA ILE A 141 -14.44 11.49 -2.15
C ILE A 141 -14.85 11.71 -0.70
N ILE A 142 -13.97 12.34 0.12
CA ILE A 142 -14.25 12.62 1.52
C ILE A 142 -15.48 13.53 1.64
N GLN A 143 -15.56 14.60 0.86
CA GLN A 143 -16.67 15.53 0.88
C GLN A 143 -17.98 14.88 0.44
N ALA A 144 -17.95 14.08 -0.63
CA ALA A 144 -19.14 13.37 -1.10
C ALA A 144 -19.72 12.43 -0.03
N LEU A 145 -18.88 11.63 0.62
CA LEU A 145 -19.30 10.70 1.67
C LEU A 145 -19.69 11.45 2.97
N ARG A 146 -18.93 12.47 3.36
CA ARG A 146 -19.22 13.27 4.55
C ARG A 146 -20.59 13.93 4.43
N GLN A 147 -20.87 14.61 3.34
CA GLN A 147 -22.11 15.34 3.16
C GLN A 147 -23.34 14.42 2.99
N LYS A 148 -23.20 13.32 2.28
CA LYS A 148 -24.34 12.45 1.92
C LYS A 148 -24.59 11.32 2.90
N ILE A 149 -23.56 10.82 3.58
CA ILE A 149 -23.65 9.60 4.39
C ILE A 149 -23.29 9.86 5.86
N TYR A 150 -22.23 10.63 6.13
CA TYR A 150 -21.66 10.80 7.47
C TYR A 150 -21.55 12.27 7.90
N PRO A 151 -22.63 13.06 7.89
CA PRO A 151 -22.57 14.54 8.06
C PRO A 151 -22.11 14.99 9.44
N ASN A 152 -22.29 14.17 10.47
CA ASN A 152 -22.05 14.54 11.88
C ASN A 152 -20.88 13.76 12.51
N THR A 153 -20.07 13.07 11.72
CA THR A 153 -18.98 12.24 12.24
C THR A 153 -17.65 13.00 12.26
N LYS A 154 -16.76 12.59 13.17
CA LYS A 154 -15.35 13.02 13.19
C LYS A 154 -14.55 12.20 12.20
N TRP A 155 -13.60 12.85 11.53
CA TRP A 155 -12.76 12.22 10.52
C TRP A 155 -11.28 12.28 10.91
N ILE A 156 -10.58 11.17 10.68
CA ILE A 156 -9.15 11.04 10.88
C ILE A 156 -8.55 10.59 9.55
N SER A 157 -7.57 11.31 9.02
CA SER A 157 -6.80 10.82 7.87
C SER A 157 -5.53 10.12 8.32
N THR A 158 -5.15 9.07 7.61
CA THR A 158 -3.93 8.28 7.89
C THR A 158 -3.37 7.65 6.63
N GLY A 159 -2.15 7.17 6.72
CA GLY A 159 -1.46 6.41 5.68
C GLY A 159 -0.06 6.06 6.12
N ILE A 160 0.54 5.07 5.49
CA ILE A 160 1.87 4.55 5.83
C ILE A 160 2.84 4.84 4.69
N SER A 161 4.08 5.25 4.98
CA SER A 161 5.13 5.52 4.00
C SER A 161 4.68 6.59 2.98
N LYS A 162 4.61 6.29 1.69
CA LYS A 162 4.04 7.21 0.68
C LYS A 162 2.58 7.57 1.00
N GLY A 163 1.79 6.65 1.61
CA GLY A 163 0.46 6.97 2.14
C GLY A 163 0.51 7.99 3.28
N GLY A 164 1.57 7.95 4.11
CA GLY A 164 1.85 9.00 5.09
C GLY A 164 2.16 10.35 4.42
N GLN A 165 2.91 10.37 3.32
CA GLN A 165 3.11 11.59 2.53
C GLN A 165 1.78 12.13 1.99
N THR A 166 0.94 11.28 1.39
CA THR A 166 -0.39 11.70 0.89
C THR A 166 -1.24 12.29 2.00
N THR A 167 -1.19 11.72 3.21
CA THR A 167 -1.87 12.26 4.40
C THR A 167 -1.40 13.68 4.74
N VAL A 168 -0.08 13.93 4.71
CA VAL A 168 0.49 15.26 4.95
C VAL A 168 0.07 16.24 3.86
N TYR A 169 0.15 15.85 2.58
CA TYR A 169 -0.21 16.72 1.47
C TYR A 169 -1.71 17.02 1.43
N HIS A 170 -2.54 16.02 1.69
CA HIS A 170 -3.99 16.22 1.83
C HIS A 170 -4.29 17.27 2.92
N ARG A 171 -3.68 17.13 4.11
CA ARG A 171 -3.86 18.09 5.22
C ARG A 171 -3.39 19.49 4.83
N TYR A 172 -2.34 19.62 4.06
CA TYR A 172 -1.84 20.92 3.59
C TYR A 172 -2.82 21.61 2.63
N PHE A 173 -3.38 20.86 1.67
CA PHE A 173 -4.28 21.43 0.65
C PHE A 173 -5.72 21.58 1.14
N TYR A 174 -6.18 20.68 2.02
CA TYR A 174 -7.56 20.59 2.51
C TYR A 174 -7.60 20.40 4.04
N PRO A 175 -7.19 21.42 4.79
CA PRO A 175 -7.05 21.31 6.26
C PRO A 175 -8.37 21.04 6.99
N GLU A 176 -9.52 21.40 6.38
CA GLU A 176 -10.84 21.26 6.99
C GLU A 176 -11.54 19.92 6.71
N ASP A 177 -10.95 19.06 5.90
CA ASP A 177 -11.57 17.78 5.54
C ASP A 177 -11.60 16.79 6.71
N VAL A 178 -10.65 16.90 7.61
CA VAL A 178 -10.49 15.98 8.75
C VAL A 178 -10.07 16.74 10.00
N GLU A 179 -10.47 16.26 11.17
CA GLU A 179 -10.07 16.85 12.44
C GLU A 179 -8.62 16.49 12.82
N ILE A 180 -8.20 15.27 12.50
CA ILE A 180 -6.88 14.74 12.86
C ILE A 180 -6.22 14.11 11.64
N SER A 181 -4.90 14.27 11.52
CA SER A 181 -4.06 13.54 10.55
C SER A 181 -2.97 12.78 11.28
N VAL A 182 -2.85 11.49 11.00
CA VAL A 182 -1.87 10.58 11.61
C VAL A 182 -1.02 9.94 10.50
N PRO A 183 0.00 10.64 10.00
CA PRO A 183 0.90 10.12 8.98
C PRO A 183 1.94 9.18 9.62
N TYR A 184 1.90 7.88 9.27
CA TYR A 184 2.92 6.93 9.72
C TYR A 184 4.12 6.96 8.79
N VAL A 185 5.33 7.12 9.37
CA VAL A 185 6.62 7.04 8.68
C VAL A 185 6.64 7.74 7.31
N ALA A 186 6.07 8.95 7.25
CA ALA A 186 5.95 9.75 6.04
C ALA A 186 7.33 10.29 5.58
N PRO A 187 7.92 9.79 4.48
CA PRO A 187 9.23 10.23 4.02
C PRO A 187 9.11 11.55 3.25
N ILE A 188 9.21 12.67 3.94
CA ILE A 188 9.21 14.00 3.32
C ILE A 188 10.62 14.32 2.83
N ASN A 189 10.88 14.07 1.55
CA ASN A 189 12.15 14.36 0.91
C ASN A 189 12.22 15.84 0.53
N LEU A 190 13.31 16.50 0.89
CA LEU A 190 13.56 17.92 0.59
C LEU A 190 14.35 18.07 -0.71
N GLU A 191 15.09 17.05 -1.11
CA GLU A 191 15.93 17.00 -2.30
C GLU A 191 15.83 15.63 -2.97
N LYS A 192 16.24 15.55 -4.25
CA LYS A 192 16.28 14.28 -5.00
C LYS A 192 17.16 13.22 -4.32
N ILE A 193 18.28 13.64 -3.75
CA ILE A 193 19.16 12.84 -2.90
C ILE A 193 19.17 13.53 -1.54
N ASP A 194 18.43 12.99 -0.58
CA ASP A 194 18.29 13.61 0.73
C ASP A 194 19.51 13.27 1.62
N PRO A 195 20.36 14.25 1.96
CA PRO A 195 21.59 14.01 2.72
C PRO A 195 21.32 13.54 4.16
N ARG A 196 20.08 13.70 4.64
CA ARG A 196 19.70 13.20 5.98
C ARG A 196 19.73 11.69 6.04
N LEU A 197 19.41 10.98 4.94
CA LEU A 197 19.42 9.52 4.89
C LEU A 197 20.83 8.98 5.06
N GLU A 198 21.79 9.48 4.30
CA GLU A 198 23.19 9.08 4.43
C GLU A 198 23.73 9.35 5.85
N LYS A 199 23.48 10.56 6.37
CA LYS A 199 23.88 10.94 7.71
C LYS A 199 23.22 10.08 8.79
N PHE A 200 21.97 9.67 8.61
CA PHE A 200 21.26 8.79 9.53
C PHE A 200 21.84 7.38 9.45
N LEU A 201 21.93 6.77 8.28
CA LEU A 201 22.46 5.41 8.08
C LEU A 201 23.92 5.31 8.57
N SER A 202 24.72 6.37 8.37
CA SER A 202 26.11 6.39 8.83
C SER A 202 26.26 6.35 10.37
N LYS A 203 25.19 6.61 11.12
CA LYS A 203 25.18 6.59 12.59
C LYS A 203 24.49 5.36 13.18
N LEU A 204 23.70 4.65 12.38
CA LEU A 204 22.99 3.47 12.85
C LEU A 204 23.98 2.36 13.27
N GLY A 205 23.72 1.75 14.43
CA GLY A 205 24.54 0.67 14.96
C GLY A 205 25.91 1.10 15.51
N GLY A 206 26.22 2.40 15.50
CA GLY A 206 27.53 2.95 15.92
C GLY A 206 27.47 3.91 17.10
N THR A 207 26.37 4.04 17.83
CA THR A 207 26.33 4.89 19.04
C THR A 207 26.78 4.11 20.26
N PRO A 208 27.36 4.81 21.28
CA PRO A 208 27.76 4.17 22.53
C PRO A 208 26.64 3.43 23.26
N GLU A 209 25.40 3.91 23.11
CA GLU A 209 24.22 3.27 23.70
C GLU A 209 23.92 1.94 23.00
N ASN A 210 24.06 1.87 21.69
CA ASN A 210 23.82 0.64 20.91
C ASN A 210 24.92 -0.41 21.14
N ARG A 211 26.13 -0.01 21.51
CA ARG A 211 27.22 -0.94 21.87
C ARG A 211 26.94 -1.76 23.12
N LYS A 212 26.13 -1.24 24.05
CA LYS A 212 25.73 -1.96 25.26
C LYS A 212 24.76 -3.10 25.01
N LEU A 213 24.06 -3.10 23.85
CA LEU A 213 23.14 -4.17 23.44
C LEU A 213 23.89 -5.40 22.89
N LEU A 214 25.18 -5.27 22.59
CA LEU A 214 26.04 -6.36 22.14
C LEU A 214 26.85 -6.87 23.36
N GLU A 215 26.26 -7.77 24.15
CA GLU A 215 26.99 -8.49 25.15
C GLU A 215 28.10 -9.30 24.47
N GLY A 216 29.37 -8.90 24.75
CA GLY A 216 30.53 -9.66 24.27
C GLY A 216 31.64 -8.89 23.55
N GLY A 217 31.57 -7.55 23.45
CA GLY A 217 32.68 -6.75 22.90
C GLY A 217 32.86 -6.91 21.36
N GLY A 218 31.82 -7.29 20.66
CA GLY A 218 31.83 -7.46 19.21
C GLY A 218 32.05 -6.14 18.44
N LYS A 219 32.46 -6.27 17.17
CA LYS A 219 32.56 -5.14 16.23
C LYS A 219 31.23 -4.40 16.18
N ASP A 220 31.30 -3.09 16.03
CA ASP A 220 30.15 -2.23 15.82
C ASP A 220 29.27 -2.78 14.68
N ILE A 221 27.97 -2.92 14.88
CA ILE A 221 26.99 -3.49 13.89
C ILE A 221 27.13 -2.79 12.54
N LYS A 222 27.34 -1.49 12.53
CA LYS A 222 27.56 -0.71 11.32
C LYS A 222 28.69 -1.27 10.48
N TRP A 223 29.82 -1.59 11.10
CA TRP A 223 30.99 -2.13 10.41
C TRP A 223 30.78 -3.57 9.95
N GLN A 224 30.04 -4.38 10.71
CA GLN A 224 29.69 -5.73 10.28
C GLN A 224 28.79 -5.72 9.03
N ILE A 225 27.79 -4.83 8.99
CA ILE A 225 26.94 -4.63 7.80
C ILE A 225 27.76 -4.16 6.60
N PHE A 226 28.66 -3.21 6.80
CA PHE A 226 29.53 -2.71 5.73
C PHE A 226 30.50 -3.80 5.23
N ASP A 227 31.13 -4.52 6.13
CA ASP A 227 32.04 -5.61 5.79
C ASP A 227 31.32 -6.74 5.05
N PHE A 228 30.06 -7.06 5.43
CA PHE A 228 29.24 -8.03 4.73
C PHE A 228 28.93 -7.59 3.30
N GLN A 229 28.49 -6.33 3.10
CA GLN A 229 28.25 -5.79 1.75
C GLN A 229 29.52 -5.82 0.90
N LYS A 230 30.64 -5.39 1.47
CA LYS A 230 31.93 -5.39 0.79
C LYS A 230 32.32 -6.80 0.38
N ARG A 231 32.19 -7.79 1.26
CA ARG A 231 32.46 -9.19 1.00
C ARG A 231 31.59 -9.73 -0.15
N CYS A 232 30.30 -9.40 -0.18
CA CYS A 232 29.41 -9.77 -1.28
C CYS A 232 29.86 -9.16 -2.61
N LEU A 233 30.30 -7.90 -2.62
CA LEU A 233 30.79 -7.23 -3.83
C LEU A 233 32.14 -7.78 -4.31
N GLU A 234 33.06 -8.10 -3.39
CA GLU A 234 34.37 -8.63 -3.70
C GLU A 234 34.33 -10.10 -4.20
N ASN A 235 33.27 -10.84 -3.85
CA ASN A 235 33.07 -12.23 -4.26
C ASN A 235 31.91 -12.40 -5.25
N MET A 236 31.68 -11.38 -6.09
CA MET A 236 30.64 -11.43 -7.13
C MET A 236 30.77 -12.64 -8.05
N ASP A 237 31.99 -13.07 -8.35
CA ASP A 237 32.27 -14.24 -9.19
C ASP A 237 31.77 -15.56 -8.59
N LYS A 238 31.71 -15.68 -7.27
CA LYS A 238 31.17 -16.83 -6.53
C LYS A 238 29.65 -16.75 -6.35
N LEU A 239 29.13 -15.55 -6.12
CA LEU A 239 27.72 -15.34 -5.79
C LEU A 239 26.83 -15.19 -7.02
N MET A 240 27.34 -14.72 -8.17
CA MET A 240 26.57 -14.56 -9.40
C MET A 240 25.97 -15.87 -9.95
N PRO A 241 26.68 -17.03 -9.92
CA PRO A 241 26.05 -18.29 -10.31
C PRO A 241 24.81 -18.62 -9.47
N LEU A 242 24.86 -18.41 -8.14
CA LEU A 242 23.72 -18.62 -7.23
C LEU A 242 22.57 -17.66 -7.54
N MET A 243 22.88 -16.41 -7.86
CA MET A 243 21.86 -15.43 -8.30
C MET A 243 21.21 -15.83 -9.63
N GLN A 244 21.97 -16.39 -10.56
CA GLN A 244 21.43 -16.89 -11.84
C GLN A 244 20.52 -18.09 -11.63
N GLU A 245 20.92 -19.03 -10.76
CA GLU A 245 20.10 -20.18 -10.38
C GLU A 245 18.79 -19.74 -9.73
N LEU A 246 18.85 -18.84 -8.75
CA LEU A 246 17.68 -18.28 -8.10
C LEU A 246 16.75 -17.58 -9.13
N THR A 247 17.35 -16.82 -10.05
CA THR A 247 16.62 -16.11 -11.13
C THR A 247 15.82 -17.09 -11.98
N GLN A 248 16.43 -18.19 -12.39
CA GLN A 248 15.77 -19.24 -13.16
C GLN A 248 14.70 -19.96 -12.35
N ALA A 249 15.02 -20.38 -11.13
CA ALA A 249 14.11 -21.12 -10.25
C ALA A 249 12.84 -20.33 -9.91
N LYS A 250 12.95 -19.00 -9.74
CA LYS A 250 11.84 -18.11 -9.42
C LYS A 250 11.18 -17.47 -10.64
N GLY A 251 11.76 -17.63 -11.83
CA GLY A 251 11.30 -16.99 -13.05
C GLY A 251 11.37 -15.46 -12.99
N TYR A 252 12.40 -14.91 -12.34
CA TYR A 252 12.61 -13.47 -12.27
C TYR A 252 13.07 -12.90 -13.62
N SER A 253 12.68 -11.66 -13.88
CA SER A 253 13.13 -10.85 -15.00
C SER A 253 13.57 -9.48 -14.48
N PHE A 254 14.76 -9.05 -14.87
CA PHE A 254 15.37 -7.80 -14.37
C PHE A 254 15.67 -6.81 -15.51
N ASN A 255 14.92 -6.86 -16.62
CA ASN A 255 15.14 -5.98 -17.77
C ASN A 255 14.98 -4.50 -17.43
N LYS A 256 13.99 -4.17 -16.60
CA LYS A 256 13.69 -2.78 -16.18
C LYS A 256 14.82 -2.15 -15.36
N VAL A 257 15.59 -2.94 -14.65
CA VAL A 257 16.76 -2.46 -13.88
C VAL A 257 18.08 -2.66 -14.59
N GLY A 258 18.09 -3.25 -15.80
CA GLY A 258 19.29 -3.41 -16.62
C GLY A 258 20.03 -4.75 -16.44
N GLY A 259 19.29 -5.81 -16.09
CA GLY A 259 19.77 -7.19 -16.06
C GLY A 259 20.12 -7.73 -14.67
N THR A 260 20.36 -9.05 -14.62
CA THR A 260 20.54 -9.81 -13.37
C THR A 260 21.73 -9.33 -12.54
N GLU A 261 22.86 -9.02 -13.17
CA GLU A 261 24.04 -8.52 -12.43
C GLU A 261 23.73 -7.18 -11.73
N ARG A 262 23.04 -6.28 -12.43
CA ARG A 262 22.67 -5.00 -11.84
C ARG A 262 21.63 -5.16 -10.73
N ALA A 263 20.65 -6.05 -10.90
CA ALA A 263 19.69 -6.39 -9.85
C ALA A 263 20.42 -6.94 -8.62
N PHE A 264 21.40 -7.80 -8.80
CA PHE A 264 22.19 -8.34 -7.68
C PHE A 264 23.00 -7.25 -6.96
N LYS A 265 23.65 -6.34 -7.68
CA LYS A 265 24.32 -5.18 -7.07
C LYS A 265 23.34 -4.29 -6.30
N LEU A 266 22.13 -4.07 -6.83
CA LEU A 266 21.08 -3.34 -6.12
C LEU A 266 20.62 -4.07 -4.87
N THR A 267 20.49 -5.39 -4.88
CA THR A 267 20.19 -6.22 -3.70
C THR A 267 21.25 -6.05 -2.62
N ILE A 268 22.53 -6.02 -2.98
CA ILE A 268 23.62 -5.78 -2.02
C ILE A 268 23.57 -4.34 -1.47
N LEU A 269 23.28 -3.36 -2.32
CA LEU A 269 23.17 -1.95 -1.88
C LEU A 269 21.98 -1.69 -0.96
N GLU A 270 20.88 -2.40 -1.18
CA GLU A 270 19.66 -2.30 -0.37
C GLU A 270 19.81 -2.96 1.01
N PHE A 271 20.79 -3.86 1.18
CA PHE A 271 20.95 -4.68 2.37
C PHE A 271 20.95 -3.91 3.70
N PRO A 272 21.67 -2.79 3.90
CA PRO A 272 21.64 -2.05 5.16
C PRO A 272 20.26 -1.51 5.50
N PHE A 273 19.55 -1.00 4.49
CA PHE A 273 18.20 -0.46 4.66
C PHE A 273 17.23 -1.57 5.05
N ALA A 274 17.22 -2.67 4.31
CA ALA A 274 16.38 -3.84 4.58
C ALA A 274 16.71 -4.47 5.95
N PHE A 275 17.99 -4.55 6.30
CA PHE A 275 18.43 -5.07 7.60
C PHE A 275 17.79 -4.33 8.76
N TRP A 276 17.83 -3.00 8.76
CA TRP A 276 17.28 -2.18 9.84
C TRP A 276 15.74 -2.08 9.77
N GLN A 277 15.18 -1.98 8.60
CA GLN A 277 13.73 -1.82 8.41
C GLN A 277 12.95 -3.03 8.89
N TRP A 278 13.46 -4.24 8.64
CA TRP A 278 12.74 -5.47 8.92
C TRP A 278 13.16 -6.16 10.22
N GLY A 279 14.02 -5.52 11.01
CA GLY A 279 14.41 -6.00 12.33
C GLY A 279 15.23 -7.29 12.30
N ASN A 280 16.17 -7.41 11.36
CA ASN A 280 17.04 -8.58 11.27
C ASN A 280 18.05 -8.63 12.43
N ASN A 281 18.43 -9.85 12.83
CA ASN A 281 19.37 -10.08 13.90
C ASN A 281 20.80 -10.17 13.36
N ILE A 282 21.71 -9.38 13.95
CA ILE A 282 23.13 -9.36 13.57
C ILE A 282 23.83 -10.70 13.83
N ASN A 283 23.35 -11.47 14.81
CA ASN A 283 23.94 -12.76 15.17
C ASN A 283 23.64 -13.86 14.12
N ASP A 284 22.68 -13.63 13.22
CA ASP A 284 22.38 -14.54 12.12
C ASP A 284 23.27 -14.26 10.88
N MET A 285 24.08 -13.19 10.93
CA MET A 285 24.94 -12.82 9.81
C MET A 285 26.16 -13.77 9.72
N PRO A 286 26.46 -14.31 8.55
CA PRO A 286 27.66 -15.12 8.32
C PRO A 286 28.94 -14.40 8.77
N GLN A 287 29.77 -15.08 9.56
CA GLN A 287 30.99 -14.49 10.14
C GLN A 287 32.02 -14.16 9.03
N PRO A 288 32.94 -13.21 9.26
CA PRO A 288 33.94 -12.81 8.26
C PRO A 288 34.84 -13.95 7.77
N GLU A 289 35.07 -14.94 8.61
CA GLU A 289 35.92 -16.09 8.35
C GLU A 289 35.22 -17.24 7.60
N GLU A 290 33.89 -17.14 7.39
CA GLU A 290 33.12 -18.16 6.66
C GLU A 290 33.31 -17.98 5.16
N ASP A 291 33.73 -19.08 4.50
CA ASP A 291 33.88 -19.19 3.04
C ASP A 291 32.71 -19.95 2.38
N ASP A 292 31.63 -20.18 3.12
CA ASP A 292 30.40 -20.78 2.58
C ASP A 292 29.59 -19.73 1.80
N TYR A 293 29.77 -19.71 0.49
CA TYR A 293 29.11 -18.74 -0.37
C TYR A 293 27.61 -19.01 -0.51
N ASP A 294 27.14 -20.24 -0.32
CA ASP A 294 25.71 -20.56 -0.26
C ASP A 294 25.05 -19.92 0.97
N GLU A 295 25.70 -19.99 2.13
CA GLU A 295 25.22 -19.36 3.35
C GLU A 295 25.21 -17.84 3.22
N ILE A 296 26.31 -17.25 2.72
CA ILE A 296 26.41 -15.80 2.47
C ILE A 296 25.30 -15.34 1.51
N PHE A 297 25.08 -16.05 0.42
CA PHE A 297 24.05 -15.73 -0.56
C PHE A 297 22.65 -15.86 0.04
N ASN A 298 22.38 -16.97 0.72
CA ASN A 298 21.09 -17.22 1.35
C ASN A 298 20.73 -16.15 2.41
N TYR A 299 21.72 -15.74 3.20
CA TYR A 299 21.50 -14.64 4.16
C TYR A 299 21.24 -13.32 3.46
N LEU A 300 22.02 -12.97 2.44
CA LEU A 300 21.81 -11.76 1.65
C LEU A 300 20.39 -11.69 1.09
N VAL A 301 19.92 -12.75 0.41
CA VAL A 301 18.60 -12.74 -0.23
C VAL A 301 17.46 -12.92 0.75
N LYS A 302 17.69 -13.44 1.94
CA LYS A 302 16.74 -13.47 3.05
C LYS A 302 16.48 -12.06 3.59
N VAL A 303 17.51 -11.25 3.72
CA VAL A 303 17.43 -9.89 4.29
C VAL A 303 17.00 -8.88 3.23
N SER A 304 17.62 -8.93 2.04
CA SER A 304 17.38 -8.01 0.94
C SER A 304 16.99 -8.82 -0.30
N SER A 305 15.71 -9.11 -0.44
CA SER A 305 15.23 -9.98 -1.50
C SER A 305 15.35 -9.33 -2.90
N PRO A 306 15.92 -10.05 -3.89
CA PRO A 306 16.03 -9.53 -5.25
C PRO A 306 14.70 -9.43 -5.99
N ASP A 307 13.62 -10.06 -5.51
CA ASP A 307 12.27 -9.94 -6.10
C ASP A 307 11.75 -8.50 -6.10
N PHE A 308 12.26 -7.65 -5.21
CA PHE A 308 11.96 -6.23 -5.18
C PHE A 308 12.34 -5.53 -6.51
N PHE A 309 13.35 -6.05 -7.19
CA PHE A 309 13.84 -5.53 -8.48
C PHE A 309 13.31 -6.30 -9.70
N ASP A 310 12.46 -7.31 -9.50
CA ASP A 310 11.82 -8.08 -10.59
C ASP A 310 10.88 -7.17 -11.40
N ASP A 311 10.83 -7.38 -12.72
CA ASP A 311 10.03 -6.57 -13.63
C ASP A 311 8.53 -6.52 -13.26
N ARG A 312 8.00 -7.60 -12.65
CA ARG A 312 6.61 -7.68 -12.16
C ARG A 312 6.41 -6.80 -10.94
N SER A 313 7.36 -6.81 -10.00
CA SER A 313 7.31 -5.97 -8.80
C SER A 313 7.37 -4.49 -9.17
N ILE A 314 8.27 -4.10 -10.07
CA ILE A 314 8.40 -2.73 -10.57
C ILE A 314 7.13 -2.30 -11.32
N GLN A 315 6.53 -3.19 -12.12
CA GLN A 315 5.29 -2.89 -12.84
C GLN A 315 4.12 -2.60 -11.90
N ASN A 316 4.06 -3.27 -10.76
CA ASN A 316 3.03 -3.02 -9.75
C ASN A 316 3.21 -1.69 -9.01
N LEU A 317 4.41 -1.09 -9.09
CA LEU A 317 4.72 0.23 -8.53
C LEU A 317 4.53 1.37 -9.54
N GLN A 318 4.32 1.04 -10.80
CA GLN A 318 4.00 1.94 -11.91
C GLN A 318 2.52 1.79 -12.24
#